data_1bb52c8083cf6349241a971fc58e7ffd
#
_entry.id   1bb52c8083cf6349241a971fc58e7ffd
#
_cell.length_a   1.000
_cell.length_b   1.000
_cell.length_c   1.000
_cell.angle_alpha   90.00
_cell.angle_beta   90.00
_cell.angle_gamma   90.00
#
_symmetry.space_group_name_H-M   'P 1'
#
loop_
_entity.id
_entity.type
_entity.pdbx_description
1 polymer ?
#
loop_
_entity_poly.entity_id
_entity_poly.type
_entity_poly.pdbx_seq_one_letter_code
_entity_poly.pdbx_strand_id
1 'polypeptide(L)'
;ETAGALPQYHIEQNNSYGFYNVLADINVILGEKARTLVSAEDRKYVCTLKLPGRDETFKEFGYSEYDARFGAARTAYRFLEDNSLFPTIKDEIENPNYNDSIGQLETLSRRGYFSLPTYKYKETHDEDGNPIWACQCKVKEVDIVTNGRSSSKKDAKKQAAFDMLTYVLEEE
;
A
#
# COMPACT_ATOMS: atom_id res chain seq x y z
N GLU A 1 -11.35 -0.10 -8.41
CA GLU A 1 -11.01 -1.06 -7.32
C GLU A 1 -10.04 -0.41 -6.37
N THR A 2 -10.45 -0.32 -5.13
CA THR A 2 -9.82 0.41 -4.06
C THR A 2 -8.42 -0.13 -3.72
N ALA A 3 -7.58 0.71 -3.16
CA ALA A 3 -6.23 0.38 -2.70
C ALA A 3 -6.16 -0.83 -1.75
N GLY A 4 -7.27 -1.20 -1.10
CA GLY A 4 -7.40 -2.41 -0.28
C GLY A 4 -7.34 -3.73 -1.07
N ALA A 5 -7.49 -3.70 -2.40
CA ALA A 5 -7.40 -4.90 -3.25
C ALA A 5 -5.94 -5.32 -3.55
N LEU A 6 -4.96 -4.42 -3.36
CA LEU A 6 -3.57 -4.67 -3.71
C LEU A 6 -2.93 -5.83 -2.93
N PRO A 7 -3.08 -5.92 -1.59
CA PRO A 7 -2.56 -7.04 -0.83
C PRO A 7 -3.19 -8.38 -1.22
N GLN A 8 -4.50 -8.41 -1.51
CA GLN A 8 -5.20 -9.60 -2.01
C GLN A 8 -4.63 -10.08 -3.35
N TYR A 9 -4.38 -9.16 -4.28
CA TYR A 9 -3.75 -9.44 -5.57
C TYR A 9 -2.40 -10.15 -5.38
N HIS A 10 -1.57 -9.69 -4.45
CA HIS A 10 -0.29 -10.32 -4.15
C HIS A 10 -0.43 -11.74 -3.60
N ILE A 11 -1.40 -12.00 -2.75
CA ILE A 11 -1.66 -13.32 -2.16
C ILE A 11 -2.20 -14.33 -3.20
N GLU A 12 -3.11 -13.89 -4.08
CA GLU A 12 -3.76 -14.78 -5.06
C GLU A 12 -2.87 -15.09 -6.27
N GLN A 13 -2.07 -14.12 -6.72
CA GLN A 13 -1.28 -14.26 -7.95
C GLN A 13 0.12 -14.85 -7.74
N ASN A 14 0.63 -14.85 -6.53
CA ASN A 14 1.98 -15.30 -6.26
C ASN A 14 1.98 -16.51 -5.31
N ASN A 15 2.06 -17.72 -5.86
CA ASN A 15 2.15 -18.96 -5.09
C ASN A 15 3.39 -19.04 -4.16
N SER A 16 4.37 -18.13 -4.36
CA SER A 16 5.54 -17.98 -3.49
C SER A 16 5.34 -16.94 -2.38
N TYR A 17 4.15 -16.35 -2.28
CA TYR A 17 3.83 -15.33 -1.28
C TYR A 17 3.67 -15.99 0.09
N GLY A 18 4.76 -16.02 0.83
CA GLY A 18 4.86 -16.75 2.08
C GLY A 18 4.43 -15.95 3.31
N PHE A 19 4.44 -16.61 4.47
CA PHE A 19 4.07 -16.05 5.77
C PHE A 19 4.66 -14.65 6.04
N TYR A 20 5.96 -14.47 5.79
CA TYR A 20 6.61 -13.19 6.08
C TYR A 20 6.04 -12.03 5.24
N ASN A 21 5.64 -12.31 4.02
CA ASN A 21 5.03 -11.29 3.15
C ASN A 21 3.62 -10.94 3.62
N VAL A 22 2.78 -11.96 3.91
CA VAL A 22 1.42 -11.76 4.45
C VAL A 22 1.47 -11.01 5.78
N LEU A 23 2.37 -11.40 6.69
CA LEU A 23 2.52 -10.74 7.98
C LEU A 23 3.06 -9.32 7.84
N ALA A 24 3.98 -9.09 6.88
CA ALA A 24 4.50 -7.75 6.60
C ALA A 24 3.39 -6.83 6.09
N ASP A 25 2.53 -7.31 5.20
CA ASP A 25 1.38 -6.55 4.69
C ASP A 25 0.41 -6.20 5.82
N ILE A 26 0.04 -7.18 6.66
CA ILE A 26 -0.80 -6.93 7.84
C ILE A 26 -0.17 -5.85 8.73
N ASN A 27 1.12 -5.94 9.01
CA ASN A 27 1.82 -4.98 9.88
C ASN A 27 1.91 -3.59 9.25
N VAL A 28 2.15 -3.51 7.93
CA VAL A 28 2.18 -2.25 7.19
C VAL A 28 0.81 -1.58 7.21
N ILE A 29 -0.24 -2.35 6.90
CA ILE A 29 -1.61 -1.83 6.81
C ILE A 29 -2.12 -1.37 8.18
N LEU A 30 -1.88 -2.16 9.24
CA LEU A 30 -2.36 -1.81 10.58
C LEU A 30 -1.46 -0.82 11.32
N GLY A 31 -0.27 -0.50 10.79
CA GLY A 31 0.70 0.39 11.43
C GLY A 31 1.34 -0.13 12.71
N GLU A 32 0.99 -1.33 13.15
CA GLU A 32 1.48 -2.00 14.35
C GLU A 32 1.87 -3.45 14.06
N LYS A 33 2.63 -4.07 14.96
CA LYS A 33 3.08 -5.46 14.80
C LYS A 33 2.08 -6.46 15.38
N ALA A 34 1.60 -7.37 14.55
CA ALA A 34 0.87 -8.54 14.97
C ALA A 34 1.80 -9.49 15.77
N ARG A 35 1.26 -10.19 16.73
CA ARG A 35 1.99 -11.15 17.57
C ARG A 35 1.61 -12.57 17.22
N THR A 36 2.61 -13.44 17.11
CA THR A 36 2.41 -14.87 16.87
C THR A 36 3.01 -15.68 18.00
N LEU A 37 2.30 -16.72 18.42
CA LEU A 37 2.77 -17.74 19.35
C LEU A 37 2.63 -19.10 18.68
N VAL A 38 3.71 -19.90 18.70
CA VAL A 38 3.67 -21.27 18.16
C VAL A 38 3.97 -22.26 19.25
N SER A 39 3.14 -23.30 19.36
CA SER A 39 3.36 -24.45 20.22
C SER A 39 3.32 -25.75 19.39
N ALA A 40 3.97 -26.79 19.88
CA ALA A 40 3.91 -28.14 19.30
C ALA A 40 2.98 -29.01 20.12
N GLU A 41 2.00 -29.63 19.47
CA GLU A 41 1.04 -30.54 20.05
C GLU A 41 0.92 -31.80 19.17
N ASP A 42 1.09 -32.99 19.70
CA ASP A 42 0.88 -34.28 19.00
C ASP A 42 1.45 -34.36 17.57
N ARG A 43 2.70 -33.93 17.39
CA ARG A 43 3.40 -33.82 16.07
C ARG A 43 2.81 -32.79 15.09
N LYS A 44 1.97 -31.89 15.56
CA LYS A 44 1.49 -30.75 14.79
C LYS A 44 1.89 -29.47 15.48
N TYR A 45 2.08 -28.45 14.69
CA TYR A 45 2.33 -27.10 15.18
C TYR A 45 1.03 -26.31 15.20
N VAL A 46 0.85 -25.52 16.25
CA VAL A 46 -0.30 -24.63 16.38
C VAL A 46 0.23 -23.20 16.45
N CYS A 47 -0.22 -22.36 15.56
CA CYS A 47 0.06 -20.92 15.61
C CYS A 47 -1.18 -20.17 16.07
N THR A 48 -1.00 -19.32 17.07
CA THR A 48 -2.01 -18.31 17.44
C THR A 48 -1.49 -16.94 17.08
N LEU A 49 -2.19 -16.24 16.19
CA LEU A 49 -1.88 -14.89 15.78
C LEU A 49 -2.88 -13.92 16.43
N LYS A 50 -2.38 -12.87 17.07
CA LYS A 50 -3.17 -11.79 17.64
C LYS A 50 -2.90 -10.50 16.88
N LEU A 51 -3.98 -9.86 16.40
CA LEU A 51 -3.91 -8.56 15.77
C LEU A 51 -3.79 -7.43 16.81
N PRO A 52 -3.05 -6.37 16.52
CA PRO A 52 -2.95 -5.21 17.40
C PRO A 52 -4.31 -4.53 17.59
N GLY A 53 -4.58 -4.06 18.81
CA GLY A 53 -5.80 -3.31 19.14
C GLY A 53 -7.11 -4.12 19.05
N ARG A 54 -7.04 -5.45 18.93
CA ARG A 54 -8.20 -6.34 18.80
C ARG A 54 -8.13 -7.51 19.75
N ASP A 55 -9.29 -8.04 20.11
CA ASP A 55 -9.40 -9.23 20.97
C ASP A 55 -9.41 -10.53 20.16
N GLU A 56 -9.69 -10.46 18.87
CA GLU A 56 -9.72 -11.62 17.99
C GLU A 56 -8.35 -12.28 17.87
N THR A 57 -8.34 -13.60 17.93
CA THR A 57 -7.18 -14.44 17.70
C THR A 57 -7.44 -15.43 16.59
N PHE A 58 -6.43 -15.67 15.77
CA PHE A 58 -6.50 -16.62 14.65
C PHE A 58 -5.60 -17.81 14.97
N LYS A 59 -6.21 -18.98 15.12
CA LYS A 59 -5.53 -20.22 15.49
C LYS A 59 -5.55 -21.20 14.33
N GLU A 60 -4.36 -21.59 13.87
CA GLU A 60 -4.22 -22.53 12.75
C GLU A 60 -3.20 -23.60 13.06
N PHE A 61 -3.41 -24.78 12.46
CA PHE A 61 -2.58 -25.96 12.59
C PHE A 61 -1.73 -26.18 11.35
N GLY A 62 -0.51 -26.70 11.51
CA GLY A 62 0.36 -27.06 10.40
C GLY A 62 1.26 -28.23 10.75
N TYR A 63 1.83 -28.88 9.71
CA TYR A 63 2.83 -29.94 9.88
C TYR A 63 4.25 -29.36 10.12
N SER A 64 4.41 -28.05 9.93
CA SER A 64 5.60 -27.27 10.28
C SER A 64 5.19 -25.98 10.99
N GLU A 65 6.14 -25.35 11.69
CA GLU A 65 5.93 -23.99 12.23
C GLU A 65 5.55 -22.99 11.13
N TYR A 66 6.19 -23.11 9.97
CA TYR A 66 5.92 -22.24 8.83
C TYR A 66 4.48 -22.38 8.34
N ASP A 67 3.99 -23.63 8.17
CA ASP A 67 2.61 -23.86 7.71
C ASP A 67 1.58 -23.33 8.71
N ALA A 68 1.81 -23.56 10.01
CA ALA A 68 0.92 -23.05 11.04
C ALA A 68 0.88 -21.51 11.06
N ARG A 69 2.04 -20.86 10.96
CA ARG A 69 2.16 -19.40 10.91
C ARG A 69 1.51 -18.82 9.65
N PHE A 70 1.78 -19.44 8.50
CA PHE A 70 1.22 -18.99 7.22
C PHE A 70 -0.30 -19.12 7.23
N GLY A 71 -0.84 -20.24 7.72
CA GLY A 71 -2.27 -20.45 7.88
C GLY A 71 -2.91 -19.36 8.75
N ALA A 72 -2.35 -19.10 9.94
CA ALA A 72 -2.87 -18.10 10.85
C ALA A 72 -2.84 -16.67 10.23
N ALA A 73 -1.74 -16.31 9.59
CA ALA A 73 -1.62 -15.01 8.90
C ALA A 73 -2.64 -14.87 7.77
N ARG A 74 -2.83 -15.92 6.97
CA ARG A 74 -3.79 -15.93 5.87
C ARG A 74 -5.23 -15.82 6.36
N THR A 75 -5.57 -16.51 7.44
CA THR A 75 -6.91 -16.44 8.05
C THR A 75 -7.18 -15.05 8.64
N ALA A 76 -6.19 -14.45 9.32
CA ALA A 76 -6.29 -13.09 9.84
C ALA A 76 -6.45 -12.06 8.70
N TYR A 77 -5.71 -12.22 7.63
CA TYR A 77 -5.81 -11.34 6.46
C TYR A 77 -7.21 -11.36 5.85
N ARG A 78 -7.76 -12.57 5.59
CA ARG A 78 -9.12 -12.72 5.08
C ARG A 78 -10.17 -12.11 6.00
N PHE A 79 -10.01 -12.30 7.31
CA PHE A 79 -10.90 -11.68 8.28
C PHE A 79 -10.91 -10.15 8.16
N LEU A 80 -9.75 -9.52 8.02
CA LEU A 80 -9.63 -8.07 7.84
C LEU A 80 -10.32 -7.61 6.54
N GLU A 81 -10.13 -8.37 5.47
CA GLU A 81 -10.71 -8.10 4.17
C GLU A 81 -12.23 -8.24 4.19
N ASP A 82 -12.75 -9.38 4.65
CA ASP A 82 -14.19 -9.70 4.69
C ASP A 82 -14.99 -8.73 5.55
N ASN A 83 -14.34 -8.14 6.55
CA ASN A 83 -14.97 -7.16 7.44
C ASN A 83 -14.64 -5.70 7.08
N SER A 84 -13.99 -5.46 5.94
CA SER A 84 -13.59 -4.11 5.51
C SER A 84 -12.80 -3.34 6.59
N LEU A 85 -11.87 -4.05 7.24
CA LEU A 85 -11.09 -3.52 8.36
C LEU A 85 -9.70 -3.02 7.94
N PHE A 86 -9.39 -3.05 6.66
CA PHE A 86 -8.22 -2.38 6.12
C PHE A 86 -8.46 -0.87 6.10
N PRO A 87 -7.49 -0.07 6.58
CA PRO A 87 -7.59 1.37 6.46
C PRO A 87 -7.63 1.77 4.98
N THR A 88 -8.40 2.81 4.70
CA THR A 88 -8.51 3.40 3.37
C THR A 88 -7.44 4.48 3.16
N ILE A 89 -7.24 4.92 1.92
CA ILE A 89 -6.37 6.06 1.62
C ILE A 89 -6.84 7.32 2.37
N LYS A 90 -8.16 7.50 2.51
CA LYS A 90 -8.76 8.62 3.25
C LYS A 90 -8.48 8.57 4.75
N ASP A 91 -8.35 7.39 5.33
CA ASP A 91 -7.95 7.23 6.73
C ASP A 91 -6.48 7.64 6.96
N GLU A 92 -5.63 7.45 5.93
CA GLU A 92 -4.21 7.81 5.99
C GLU A 92 -3.98 9.31 5.70
N ILE A 93 -4.73 9.88 4.78
CA ILE A 93 -4.60 11.28 4.34
C ILE A 93 -5.97 11.91 4.22
N GLU A 94 -6.35 12.68 5.23
CA GLU A 94 -7.62 13.41 5.25
C GLU A 94 -7.67 14.51 4.16
N ASN A 95 -6.55 15.23 4.01
CA ASN A 95 -6.47 16.33 3.05
C ASN A 95 -5.15 16.31 2.25
N PRO A 96 -5.20 16.41 0.93
CA PRO A 96 -4.01 16.50 0.10
C PRO A 96 -3.30 17.84 0.35
N ASN A 97 -1.98 17.78 0.55
CA ASN A 97 -1.15 18.97 0.72
C ASN A 97 -0.27 19.20 -0.50
N TYR A 98 -0.51 20.29 -1.21
CA TYR A 98 0.26 20.62 -2.43
C TYR A 98 1.77 20.63 -2.21
N ASN A 99 2.24 21.22 -1.10
CA ASN A 99 3.67 21.33 -0.81
C ASN A 99 4.32 19.99 -0.46
N ASP A 100 3.56 19.04 0.07
CA ASP A 100 4.01 17.71 0.47
C ASP A 100 3.41 16.58 -0.38
N SER A 101 2.81 16.91 -1.51
CA SER A 101 2.09 15.93 -2.35
C SER A 101 2.96 14.74 -2.77
N ILE A 102 4.24 14.98 -3.04
CA ILE A 102 5.19 13.91 -3.39
C ILE A 102 5.41 12.98 -2.19
N GLY A 103 5.63 13.55 -0.99
CA GLY A 103 5.82 12.80 0.24
C GLY A 103 4.58 12.00 0.63
N GLN A 104 3.40 12.59 0.49
CA GLN A 104 2.13 11.91 0.74
C GLN A 104 1.90 10.72 -0.19
N LEU A 105 2.13 10.87 -1.51
CA LEU A 105 2.06 9.75 -2.46
C LEU A 105 3.08 8.64 -2.16
N GLU A 106 4.32 9.02 -1.81
CA GLU A 106 5.34 8.04 -1.44
C GLU A 106 4.98 7.31 -0.14
N THR A 107 4.35 7.99 0.82
CA THR A 107 3.87 7.39 2.07
C THR A 107 2.78 6.36 1.80
N LEU A 108 1.78 6.69 0.99
CA LEU A 108 0.74 5.75 0.58
C LEU A 108 1.32 4.52 -0.14
N SER A 109 2.28 4.74 -1.03
CA SER A 109 2.97 3.65 -1.71
C SER A 109 3.74 2.74 -0.72
N ARG A 110 4.46 3.30 0.25
CA ARG A 110 5.14 2.52 1.29
C ARG A 110 4.17 1.78 2.22
N ARG A 111 2.96 2.29 2.37
CA ARG A 111 1.87 1.63 3.08
C ARG A 111 1.22 0.50 2.27
N GLY A 112 1.57 0.35 1.00
CA GLY A 112 1.10 -0.75 0.15
C GLY A 112 -0.17 -0.47 -0.65
N TYR A 113 -0.67 0.77 -0.67
CA TYR A 113 -1.89 1.11 -1.41
C TYR A 113 -1.69 1.01 -2.92
N PHE A 114 -0.51 1.36 -3.41
CA PHE A 114 -0.12 1.27 -4.81
C PHE A 114 1.41 1.26 -4.96
N SER A 115 1.89 0.96 -6.18
CA SER A 115 3.31 1.00 -6.51
C SER A 115 3.86 2.43 -6.46
N LEU A 116 5.18 2.57 -6.24
CA LEU A 116 5.84 3.88 -6.24
C LEU A 116 5.53 4.66 -7.52
N PRO A 117 5.13 5.94 -7.39
CA PRO A 117 4.91 6.80 -8.53
C PRO A 117 6.17 6.96 -9.38
N THR A 118 5.99 6.93 -10.68
CA THR A 118 7.06 7.20 -11.65
C THR A 118 6.86 8.57 -12.27
N TYR A 119 7.95 9.30 -12.49
CA TYR A 119 7.92 10.66 -13.03
C TYR A 119 8.73 10.74 -14.32
N LYS A 120 8.12 11.26 -15.37
CA LYS A 120 8.79 11.58 -16.64
C LYS A 120 8.79 13.07 -16.85
N TYR A 121 9.91 13.62 -17.34
CA TYR A 121 10.10 15.04 -17.53
C TYR A 121 10.36 15.35 -19.00
N LYS A 122 9.84 16.51 -19.43
CA LYS A 122 10.15 17.10 -20.73
C LYS A 122 10.40 18.59 -20.52
N GLU A 123 11.55 19.07 -20.99
CA GLU A 123 11.85 20.48 -21.03
C GLU A 123 11.40 21.08 -22.36
N THR A 124 10.75 22.21 -22.29
CA THR A 124 10.35 23.07 -23.44
C THR A 124 10.69 24.50 -23.09
N HIS A 125 10.53 25.41 -24.04
CA HIS A 125 10.74 26.84 -23.81
C HIS A 125 9.48 27.60 -24.17
N ASP A 126 9.25 28.73 -23.49
CA ASP A 126 8.20 29.68 -23.85
C ASP A 126 8.60 30.55 -25.03
N GLU A 127 7.74 31.48 -25.40
CA GLU A 127 7.98 32.43 -26.55
C GLU A 127 9.17 33.34 -26.30
N ASP A 128 9.53 33.58 -25.04
CA ASP A 128 10.67 34.39 -24.60
C ASP A 128 11.95 33.57 -24.40
N GLY A 129 11.90 32.26 -24.66
CA GLY A 129 13.04 31.36 -24.53
C GLY A 129 13.31 30.87 -23.10
N ASN A 130 12.42 31.14 -22.15
CA ASN A 130 12.58 30.65 -20.78
C ASN A 130 12.20 29.15 -20.67
N PRO A 131 12.90 28.37 -19.85
CA PRO A 131 12.62 26.95 -19.71
C PRO A 131 11.26 26.71 -19.04
N ILE A 132 10.48 25.81 -19.62
CA ILE A 132 9.24 25.28 -19.08
C ILE A 132 9.37 23.77 -18.93
N TRP A 133 9.19 23.30 -17.72
CA TRP A 133 9.20 21.89 -17.39
C TRP A 133 7.80 21.30 -17.40
N ALA A 134 7.62 20.22 -18.13
CA ALA A 134 6.46 19.36 -18.02
C ALA A 134 6.86 18.08 -17.28
N CYS A 135 6.04 17.67 -16.31
CA CYS A 135 6.22 16.44 -15.56
C CYS A 135 4.97 15.59 -15.69
N GLN A 136 5.15 14.30 -15.98
CA GLN A 136 4.09 13.31 -15.93
C GLN A 136 4.28 12.42 -14.70
N CYS A 137 3.22 12.23 -13.92
CA CYS A 137 3.17 11.27 -12.82
C CYS A 137 2.30 10.09 -13.23
N LYS A 138 2.81 8.89 -13.05
CA LYS A 138 2.11 7.63 -13.28
C LYS A 138 2.27 6.67 -12.11
N VAL A 139 1.17 6.11 -11.66
CA VAL A 139 1.08 4.98 -10.75
C VAL A 139 0.61 3.76 -11.54
N LYS A 140 1.23 2.60 -11.32
CA LYS A 140 0.99 1.40 -12.15
C LYS A 140 -0.46 0.93 -12.09
N GLU A 141 -1.06 0.99 -10.93
CA GLU A 141 -2.40 0.50 -10.62
C GLU A 141 -3.51 1.52 -10.95
N VAL A 142 -3.13 2.74 -11.35
CA VAL A 142 -4.04 3.83 -11.68
C VAL A 142 -4.03 4.03 -13.21
N ASP A 143 -5.21 4.02 -13.81
CA ASP A 143 -5.36 4.07 -15.29
C ASP A 143 -5.06 5.44 -15.89
N ILE A 144 -4.96 6.50 -15.06
CA ILE A 144 -4.65 7.83 -15.54
C ILE A 144 -3.18 8.20 -15.37
N VAL A 145 -2.78 9.22 -16.12
CA VAL A 145 -1.49 9.91 -15.98
C VAL A 145 -1.78 11.36 -15.70
N THR A 146 -1.25 11.90 -14.62
CA THR A 146 -1.39 13.31 -14.29
C THR A 146 -0.19 14.12 -14.78
N ASN A 147 -0.40 15.41 -15.03
CA ASN A 147 0.60 16.27 -15.66
C ASN A 147 0.76 17.56 -14.85
N GLY A 148 2.00 17.96 -14.62
CA GLY A 148 2.33 19.26 -14.08
C GLY A 148 3.19 20.07 -15.03
N ARG A 149 3.05 21.38 -15.04
CA ARG A 149 3.82 22.28 -15.88
C ARG A 149 4.23 23.53 -15.10
N SER A 150 5.52 23.84 -15.10
CA SER A 150 6.08 25.00 -14.38
C SER A 150 7.42 25.42 -14.97
N SER A 151 7.86 26.63 -14.68
CA SER A 151 9.25 27.08 -14.91
C SER A 151 10.26 26.32 -14.04
N SER A 152 9.81 25.70 -12.96
CA SER A 152 10.62 24.87 -12.07
C SER A 152 10.27 23.39 -12.25
N LYS A 153 11.29 22.56 -12.45
CA LYS A 153 11.16 21.10 -12.52
C LYS A 153 10.52 20.53 -11.26
N LYS A 154 10.88 21.11 -10.10
CA LYS A 154 10.35 20.70 -8.79
C LYS A 154 8.86 21.00 -8.66
N ASP A 155 8.43 22.17 -9.10
CA ASP A 155 7.02 22.56 -9.00
C ASP A 155 6.17 21.81 -10.03
N ALA A 156 6.68 21.56 -11.24
CA ALA A 156 6.02 20.68 -12.20
C ALA A 156 5.80 19.26 -11.62
N LYS A 157 6.79 18.72 -10.90
CA LYS A 157 6.65 17.42 -10.18
C LYS A 157 5.58 17.49 -9.10
N LYS A 158 5.61 18.55 -8.27
CA LYS A 158 4.61 18.72 -7.20
C LYS A 158 3.19 18.80 -7.74
N GLN A 159 2.96 19.55 -8.81
CA GLN A 159 1.66 19.67 -9.43
C GLN A 159 1.16 18.31 -9.95
N ALA A 160 1.99 17.59 -10.71
CA ALA A 160 1.62 16.26 -11.20
C ALA A 160 1.32 15.27 -10.06
N ALA A 161 2.10 15.33 -8.97
CA ALA A 161 1.89 14.51 -7.78
C ALA A 161 0.61 14.90 -7.02
N PHE A 162 0.33 16.20 -6.91
CA PHE A 162 -0.89 16.69 -6.25
C PHE A 162 -2.15 16.28 -6.99
N ASP A 163 -2.15 16.38 -8.32
CA ASP A 163 -3.29 15.96 -9.15
C ASP A 163 -3.52 14.44 -9.04
N MET A 164 -2.43 13.63 -9.00
CA MET A 164 -2.53 12.19 -8.78
C MET A 164 -3.08 11.87 -7.38
N LEU A 165 -2.59 12.55 -6.35
CA LEU A 165 -3.04 12.36 -4.97
C LEU A 165 -4.53 12.71 -4.83
N THR A 166 -4.96 13.83 -5.42
CA THR A 166 -6.36 14.24 -5.41
C THR A 166 -7.24 13.20 -6.12
N TYR A 167 -6.80 12.71 -7.27
CA TYR A 167 -7.51 11.68 -8.01
C TYR A 167 -7.71 10.40 -7.21
N VAL A 168 -6.63 9.85 -6.61
CA VAL A 168 -6.74 8.60 -5.83
C VAL A 168 -7.57 8.75 -4.55
N LEU A 169 -7.68 9.97 -4.00
CA LEU A 169 -8.57 10.27 -2.87
C LEU A 169 -10.04 10.43 -3.29
N GLU A 170 -10.32 10.83 -4.52
CA GLU A 170 -11.70 10.99 -5.02
C GLU A 170 -12.32 9.67 -5.50
N GLU A 171 -11.51 8.75 -6.03
CA GLU A 171 -11.94 7.45 -6.56
C GLU A 171 -12.27 6.41 -5.47
N GLU A 172 -11.99 6.69 -4.23
CA GLU A 172 -12.32 5.92 -3.04
C GLU A 172 -13.74 6.34 -2.52
#